data_f0e9fe00e6116bc8e48756dff0ff40b0
#
_entry.id   f0e9fe00e6116bc8e48756dff0ff40b0
#
_cell.length_a   1.000
_cell.length_b   1.000
_cell.length_c   1.000
_cell.angle_alpha   90.00
_cell.angle_beta   90.00
_cell.angle_gamma   90.00
#
_symmetry.space_group_name_H-M   'P 1'
#
loop_
_entity.id
_entity.type
_entity.pdbx_description
1 polymer ?
#
loop_
_entity_poly.entity_id
_entity_poly.type
_entity_poly.pdbx_seq_one_letter_code
_entity_poly.pdbx_strand_id
1 'polypeptide(L)'
;AVEELKDKAISREEIREYLSPVYDLERLISRVTYQSANPRDLISFRNSLEMLPHIKYILTEMHEELLQQICEELDTLEDLYQLLNESIMEEPPLAMKEGGIIKDGYDADVDMLRQAKTEGKNWLAQLEEEEREKTGIRNLKVKYNKVFGYYLEVTNAYKELVPDYYTRKQTLANAERFITPRLKELEDTILGAEDKLYALEYTLYCKVRDRIASEVLRVQKTAKVFTSLALVAERNNYVRPKINEKGLIDIKGGRHPVVEKMTPDNMFIANDTLLDDKKNRVSIITGPNMAGK
;
A
#
# COMPACT_ATOMS: atom_id res chain seq x y z
N ALA A 1 -4.35 7.23 -30.90
CA ALA A 1 -4.18 7.29 -29.44
C ALA A 1 -3.13 8.34 -29.02
N VAL A 2 -1.83 8.18 -29.34
CA VAL A 2 -0.79 9.15 -28.97
C VAL A 2 -1.06 10.55 -29.51
N GLU A 3 -1.52 10.69 -30.74
CA GLU A 3 -1.87 11.96 -31.37
C GLU A 3 -3.05 12.63 -30.65
N GLU A 4 -4.12 11.89 -30.36
CA GLU A 4 -5.27 12.42 -29.63
C GLU A 4 -4.90 12.89 -28.22
N LEU A 5 -4.12 12.10 -27.47
CA LEU A 5 -3.63 12.48 -26.14
C LEU A 5 -2.66 13.67 -26.19
N LYS A 6 -1.91 13.84 -27.28
CA LYS A 6 -1.09 15.02 -27.50
C LYS A 6 -1.95 16.27 -27.70
N ASP A 7 -3.00 16.16 -28.51
CA ASP A 7 -3.88 17.29 -28.86
C ASP A 7 -4.82 17.68 -27.70
N LYS A 8 -5.28 16.70 -26.91
CA LYS A 8 -6.09 16.90 -25.69
C LYS A 8 -5.19 17.05 -24.46
N ALA A 9 -4.46 18.16 -24.39
CA ALA A 9 -3.46 18.40 -23.35
C ALA A 9 -4.04 18.37 -21.92
N ILE A 10 -5.26 18.92 -21.72
CA ILE A 10 -5.93 18.93 -20.40
C ILE A 10 -6.22 17.50 -19.95
N SER A 11 -6.95 16.73 -20.76
CA SER A 11 -7.30 15.34 -20.42
C SER A 11 -6.06 14.46 -20.21
N ARG A 12 -4.99 14.69 -20.97
CA ARG A 12 -3.71 14.01 -20.76
C ARG A 12 -3.10 14.31 -19.40
N GLU A 13 -3.07 15.60 -18.99
CA GLU A 13 -2.52 15.98 -17.69
C GLU A 13 -3.40 15.46 -16.54
N GLU A 14 -4.73 15.48 -16.66
CA GLU A 14 -5.65 14.88 -15.69
C GLU A 14 -5.39 13.37 -15.53
N ILE A 15 -5.31 12.62 -16.65
CA ILE A 15 -4.96 11.18 -16.59
C ILE A 15 -3.62 11.00 -15.90
N ARG A 16 -2.63 11.84 -16.17
CA ARG A 16 -1.33 11.78 -15.56
C ARG A 16 -1.38 12.04 -14.04
N GLU A 17 -2.19 13.02 -13.62
CA GLU A 17 -2.41 13.30 -12.20
C GLU A 17 -3.02 12.10 -11.47
N TYR A 18 -4.04 11.47 -12.05
CA TYR A 18 -4.66 10.27 -11.49
C TYR A 18 -3.75 9.03 -11.55
N LEU A 19 -2.85 8.95 -12.53
CA LEU A 19 -1.86 7.86 -12.59
C LEU A 19 -0.70 8.05 -11.62
N SER A 20 -0.38 9.28 -11.24
CA SER A 20 0.76 9.57 -10.37
C SER A 20 0.71 8.85 -9.01
N PRO A 21 -0.43 8.79 -8.29
CA PRO A 21 -0.55 8.05 -7.04
C PRO A 21 -0.76 6.54 -7.22
N VAL A 22 -0.93 6.05 -8.46
CA VAL A 22 -1.10 4.61 -8.72
C VAL A 22 0.24 3.91 -8.55
N TYR A 23 0.30 2.98 -7.61
CA TYR A 23 1.46 2.14 -7.40
C TYR A 23 1.59 1.08 -8.50
N ASP A 24 2.74 0.41 -8.53
CA ASP A 24 2.99 -0.74 -9.40
C ASP A 24 2.03 -1.90 -9.02
N LEU A 25 0.88 -1.94 -9.70
CA LEU A 25 -0.18 -2.92 -9.47
C LEU A 25 0.29 -4.35 -9.73
N GLU A 26 1.19 -4.56 -10.71
CA GLU A 26 1.72 -5.89 -11.01
C GLU A 26 2.59 -6.41 -9.86
N ARG A 27 3.40 -5.54 -9.27
CA ARG A 27 4.21 -5.88 -8.10
C ARG A 27 3.34 -6.13 -6.87
N LEU A 28 2.33 -5.29 -6.64
CA LEU A 28 1.43 -5.45 -5.51
C LEU A 28 0.63 -6.74 -5.60
N ILE A 29 0.02 -7.04 -6.77
CA ILE A 29 -0.75 -8.28 -6.95
C ILE A 29 0.14 -9.52 -6.88
N SER A 30 1.39 -9.44 -7.34
CA SER A 30 2.34 -10.53 -7.19
C SER A 30 2.63 -10.81 -5.71
N ARG A 31 2.86 -9.78 -4.88
CA ARG A 31 3.03 -9.95 -3.43
C ARG A 31 1.81 -10.55 -2.76
N VAL A 32 0.62 -10.16 -3.18
CA VAL A 32 -0.65 -10.72 -2.70
C VAL A 32 -0.74 -12.21 -3.06
N THR A 33 -0.48 -12.57 -4.31
CA THR A 33 -0.54 -13.95 -4.82
C THR A 33 0.48 -14.87 -4.14
N TYR A 34 1.71 -14.36 -3.91
CA TYR A 34 2.75 -15.09 -3.17
C TYR A 34 2.59 -15.02 -1.64
N GLN A 35 1.49 -14.47 -1.14
CA GLN A 35 1.19 -14.33 0.29
C GLN A 35 2.26 -13.56 1.09
N SER A 36 3.05 -12.75 0.42
CA SER A 36 4.10 -11.90 1.01
C SER A 36 3.67 -10.45 1.22
N ALA A 37 2.45 -10.09 0.82
CA ALA A 37 1.88 -8.78 1.06
C ALA A 37 1.68 -8.54 2.55
N ASN A 38 1.87 -7.31 2.99
CA ASN A 38 1.52 -6.83 4.32
C ASN A 38 0.27 -5.92 4.26
N PRO A 39 -0.33 -5.55 5.40
CA PRO A 39 -1.53 -4.71 5.40
C PRO A 39 -1.36 -3.35 4.69
N ARG A 40 -0.18 -2.74 4.74
CA ARG A 40 0.11 -1.48 4.04
C ARG A 40 0.19 -1.65 2.53
N ASP A 41 0.61 -2.82 2.04
CA ASP A 41 0.55 -3.13 0.61
C ASP A 41 -0.90 -3.16 0.11
N LEU A 42 -1.83 -3.67 0.93
CA LEU A 42 -3.26 -3.67 0.61
C LEU A 42 -3.85 -2.25 0.59
N ILE A 43 -3.41 -1.36 1.49
CA ILE A 43 -3.79 0.07 1.45
C ILE A 43 -3.22 0.74 0.21
N SER A 44 -1.95 0.49 -0.14
CA SER A 44 -1.37 1.02 -1.38
C SER A 44 -2.12 0.52 -2.62
N PHE A 45 -2.59 -0.72 -2.58
CA PHE A 45 -3.44 -1.29 -3.63
C PHE A 45 -4.79 -0.59 -3.69
N ARG A 46 -5.50 -0.42 -2.56
CA ARG A 46 -6.76 0.32 -2.47
C ARG A 46 -6.64 1.75 -3.04
N ASN A 47 -5.62 2.49 -2.61
CA ASN A 47 -5.39 3.87 -3.06
C ASN A 47 -5.13 3.94 -4.58
N SER A 48 -4.52 2.90 -5.14
CA SER A 48 -4.35 2.79 -6.59
C SER A 48 -5.69 2.54 -7.31
N LEU A 49 -6.55 1.69 -6.75
CA LEU A 49 -7.86 1.39 -7.32
C LEU A 49 -8.81 2.59 -7.29
N GLU A 50 -8.70 3.45 -6.28
CA GLU A 50 -9.48 4.68 -6.13
C GLU A 50 -9.34 5.62 -7.34
N MET A 51 -8.22 5.60 -8.01
CA MET A 51 -7.95 6.45 -9.18
C MET A 51 -8.57 5.92 -10.47
N LEU A 52 -8.86 4.64 -10.56
CA LEU A 52 -9.28 3.98 -11.81
C LEU A 52 -10.62 4.51 -12.39
N PRO A 53 -11.66 4.77 -11.59
CA PRO A 53 -12.90 5.36 -12.09
C PRO A 53 -12.70 6.72 -12.77
N HIS A 54 -11.83 7.57 -12.23
CA HIS A 54 -11.51 8.87 -12.77
C HIS A 54 -10.80 8.75 -14.12
N ILE A 55 -9.83 7.86 -14.23
CA ILE A 55 -9.13 7.57 -15.49
C ILE A 55 -10.13 7.05 -16.53
N LYS A 56 -10.98 6.10 -16.15
CA LYS A 56 -12.00 5.54 -17.04
C LYS A 56 -12.95 6.62 -17.55
N TYR A 57 -13.40 7.52 -16.69
CA TYR A 57 -14.28 8.63 -17.07
C TYR A 57 -13.65 9.50 -18.17
N ILE A 58 -12.39 9.89 -18.01
CA ILE A 58 -11.69 10.70 -19.03
C ILE A 58 -11.54 9.92 -20.34
N LEU A 59 -11.27 8.62 -20.28
CA LEU A 59 -11.15 7.77 -21.46
C LEU A 59 -12.47 7.65 -22.24
N THR A 60 -13.64 7.81 -21.60
CA THR A 60 -14.93 7.81 -22.32
C THR A 60 -15.08 8.97 -23.30
N GLU A 61 -14.34 10.06 -23.09
CA GLU A 61 -14.34 11.24 -23.98
C GLU A 61 -13.33 11.13 -25.14
N MET A 62 -12.56 10.04 -25.20
CA MET A 62 -11.61 9.78 -26.27
C MET A 62 -12.28 9.07 -27.44
N HIS A 63 -11.77 9.30 -28.67
CA HIS A 63 -12.40 8.81 -29.91
C HIS A 63 -11.52 7.84 -30.68
N GLU A 64 -10.22 7.82 -30.42
CA GLU A 64 -9.30 6.88 -31.06
C GLU A 64 -9.59 5.43 -30.63
N GLU A 65 -9.70 4.55 -31.61
CA GLU A 65 -10.10 3.14 -31.42
C GLU A 65 -9.32 2.43 -30.30
N LEU A 66 -8.00 2.64 -30.24
CA LEU A 66 -7.18 2.03 -29.18
C LEU A 66 -7.53 2.57 -27.78
N LEU A 67 -7.85 3.85 -27.63
CA LEU A 67 -8.24 4.43 -26.34
C LEU A 67 -9.64 3.97 -25.94
N GLN A 68 -10.54 3.82 -26.90
CA GLN A 68 -11.86 3.25 -26.64
C GLN A 68 -11.76 1.78 -26.21
N GLN A 69 -10.94 0.97 -26.90
CA GLN A 69 -10.70 -0.41 -26.51
C GLN A 69 -10.11 -0.51 -25.08
N ILE A 70 -9.18 0.37 -24.73
CA ILE A 70 -8.64 0.43 -23.37
C ILE A 70 -9.72 0.81 -22.36
N CYS A 71 -10.58 1.79 -22.69
CA CYS A 71 -11.69 2.19 -21.85
C CYS A 71 -12.68 1.04 -21.60
N GLU A 72 -12.99 0.25 -22.63
CA GLU A 72 -13.85 -0.93 -22.53
C GLU A 72 -13.20 -2.05 -21.69
N GLU A 73 -11.90 -2.29 -21.89
CA GLU A 73 -11.16 -3.32 -21.18
C GLU A 73 -10.77 -2.92 -19.75
N LEU A 74 -10.79 -1.62 -19.42
CA LEU A 74 -10.45 -1.10 -18.10
C LEU A 74 -11.55 -1.45 -17.11
N ASP A 75 -11.27 -2.42 -16.26
CA ASP A 75 -12.08 -2.74 -15.08
C ASP A 75 -11.65 -1.83 -13.92
N THR A 76 -12.59 -1.11 -13.32
CA THR A 76 -12.32 -0.20 -12.19
C THR A 76 -12.11 -0.94 -10.87
N LEU A 77 -12.40 -2.25 -10.83
CA LEU A 77 -12.21 -3.11 -9.66
C LEU A 77 -12.90 -2.56 -8.40
N GLU A 78 -14.06 -1.94 -8.57
CA GLU A 78 -14.85 -1.28 -7.52
C GLU A 78 -15.14 -2.21 -6.34
N ASP A 79 -15.44 -3.48 -6.63
CA ASP A 79 -15.69 -4.52 -5.64
C ASP A 79 -14.46 -4.78 -4.75
N LEU A 80 -13.27 -4.73 -5.32
CA LEU A 80 -12.02 -4.89 -4.56
C LEU A 80 -11.68 -3.63 -3.78
N TYR A 81 -11.94 -2.45 -4.36
CA TYR A 81 -11.79 -1.19 -3.65
C TYR A 81 -12.69 -1.16 -2.40
N GLN A 82 -13.98 -1.46 -2.56
CA GLN A 82 -14.93 -1.48 -1.44
C GLN A 82 -14.53 -2.50 -0.38
N LEU A 83 -14.17 -3.72 -0.77
CA LEU A 83 -13.70 -4.74 0.16
C LEU A 83 -12.53 -4.23 1.02
N LEU A 84 -11.54 -3.60 0.40
CA LEU A 84 -10.37 -3.08 1.11
C LEU A 84 -10.72 -1.87 1.98
N ASN A 85 -11.58 -1.00 1.47
CA ASN A 85 -12.02 0.20 2.18
C ASN A 85 -12.85 -0.13 3.42
N GLU A 86 -13.62 -1.20 3.39
CA GLU A 86 -14.44 -1.64 4.52
C GLU A 86 -13.64 -2.48 5.52
N SER A 87 -12.65 -3.26 5.06
CA SER A 87 -11.99 -4.27 5.88
C SER A 87 -10.70 -3.82 6.55
N ILE A 88 -9.86 -3.02 5.88
CA ILE A 88 -8.50 -2.71 6.34
C ILE A 88 -8.43 -1.31 6.92
N MET A 89 -7.78 -1.15 8.08
CA MET A 89 -7.52 0.15 8.71
C MET A 89 -6.74 1.07 7.77
N GLU A 90 -6.96 2.40 7.89
CA GLU A 90 -6.26 3.41 7.07
C GLU A 90 -4.74 3.39 7.30
N GLU A 91 -4.33 3.26 8.55
CA GLU A 91 -2.93 3.22 8.96
C GLU A 91 -2.64 1.91 9.70
N PRO A 92 -2.58 0.78 8.98
CA PRO A 92 -2.35 -0.49 9.63
C PRO A 92 -0.88 -0.61 10.07
N PRO A 93 -0.60 -1.41 11.12
CA PRO A 93 0.75 -1.66 11.58
C PRO A 93 1.59 -2.38 10.51
N LEU A 94 2.91 -2.28 10.62
CA LEU A 94 3.83 -3.04 9.76
C LEU A 94 3.81 -4.54 10.10
N ALA A 95 3.79 -4.85 11.39
CA ALA A 95 3.83 -6.22 11.86
C ALA A 95 2.42 -6.73 12.15
N MET A 96 2.02 -7.80 11.47
CA MET A 96 0.71 -8.44 11.63
C MET A 96 0.41 -8.90 13.07
N LYS A 97 1.43 -9.07 13.89
CA LYS A 97 1.30 -9.50 15.30
C LYS A 97 0.93 -8.38 16.27
N GLU A 98 0.89 -7.14 15.79
CA GLU A 98 0.57 -5.98 16.65
C GLU A 98 -0.95 -5.74 16.77
N GLY A 99 -1.76 -6.39 15.92
CA GLY A 99 -3.19 -6.17 15.82
C GLY A 99 -3.53 -4.80 15.22
N GLY A 100 -4.83 -4.45 15.13
CA GLY A 100 -5.27 -3.19 14.54
C GLY A 100 -5.22 -3.17 13.01
N ILE A 101 -5.43 -4.33 12.38
CA ILE A 101 -5.42 -4.50 10.94
C ILE A 101 -6.81 -4.27 10.35
N ILE A 102 -7.84 -4.78 11.01
CA ILE A 102 -9.23 -4.79 10.55
C ILE A 102 -9.95 -3.54 11.03
N LYS A 103 -10.77 -2.91 10.18
CA LYS A 103 -11.60 -1.75 10.54
C LYS A 103 -12.67 -2.10 11.58
N ASP A 104 -13.02 -1.12 12.41
CA ASP A 104 -14.17 -1.22 13.30
C ASP A 104 -15.47 -1.37 12.48
N GLY A 105 -16.35 -2.25 12.91
CA GLY A 105 -17.61 -2.53 12.22
C GLY A 105 -17.51 -3.54 11.08
N TYR A 106 -16.32 -4.01 10.70
CA TYR A 106 -16.18 -5.02 9.66
C TYR A 106 -16.56 -6.44 10.14
N ASP A 107 -16.22 -6.76 11.39
CA ASP A 107 -16.51 -8.07 12.00
C ASP A 107 -16.91 -7.89 13.47
N ALA A 108 -18.10 -8.38 13.83
CA ALA A 108 -18.67 -8.20 15.17
C ALA A 108 -17.83 -8.86 16.28
N ASP A 109 -17.16 -9.97 16.00
CA ASP A 109 -16.32 -10.66 16.98
C ASP A 109 -15.03 -9.87 17.24
N VAL A 110 -14.48 -9.21 16.22
CA VAL A 110 -13.34 -8.29 16.37
C VAL A 110 -13.72 -7.12 17.26
N ASP A 111 -14.88 -6.50 17.01
CA ASP A 111 -15.35 -5.36 17.79
C ASP A 111 -15.59 -5.74 19.26
N MET A 112 -16.20 -6.90 19.50
CA MET A 112 -16.45 -7.43 20.85
C MET A 112 -15.11 -7.69 21.59
N LEU A 113 -14.12 -8.28 20.92
CA LEU A 113 -12.82 -8.55 21.53
C LEU A 113 -12.04 -7.25 21.81
N ARG A 114 -12.17 -6.22 20.96
CA ARG A 114 -11.59 -4.88 21.21
C ARG A 114 -12.25 -4.20 22.41
N GLN A 115 -13.56 -4.30 22.51
CA GLN A 115 -14.30 -3.78 23.68
C GLN A 115 -13.84 -4.46 24.96
N ALA A 116 -13.75 -5.80 24.96
CA ALA A 116 -13.25 -6.55 26.12
C ALA A 116 -11.82 -6.13 26.53
N LYS A 117 -10.93 -5.86 25.57
CA LYS A 117 -9.59 -5.33 25.82
C LYS A 117 -9.63 -3.92 26.44
N THR A 118 -10.53 -3.07 26.01
CA THR A 118 -10.69 -1.70 26.51
C THR A 118 -11.30 -1.71 27.91
N GLU A 119 -12.34 -2.49 28.12
CA GLU A 119 -12.97 -2.69 29.44
C GLU A 119 -11.98 -3.30 30.44
N GLY A 120 -11.12 -4.21 29.97
CA GLY A 120 -10.07 -4.80 30.79
C GLY A 120 -9.14 -3.76 31.43
N LYS A 121 -8.81 -2.67 30.74
CA LYS A 121 -8.04 -1.55 31.32
C LYS A 121 -8.83 -0.83 32.42
N ASN A 122 -10.14 -0.65 32.22
CA ASN A 122 -11.01 -0.05 33.21
C ASN A 122 -11.12 -0.95 34.44
N TRP A 123 -11.26 -2.26 34.27
CA TRP A 123 -11.29 -3.23 35.37
C TRP A 123 -9.99 -3.23 36.19
N LEU A 124 -8.83 -3.11 35.53
CA LEU A 124 -7.54 -2.98 36.22
C LEU A 124 -7.45 -1.67 37.03
N ALA A 125 -7.95 -0.57 36.49
CA ALA A 125 -7.99 0.71 37.20
C ALA A 125 -8.96 0.67 38.41
N GLN A 126 -10.11 0.04 38.24
CA GLN A 126 -11.05 -0.20 39.34
C GLN A 126 -10.45 -1.08 40.42
N LEU A 127 -9.78 -2.18 40.03
CA LEU A 127 -9.08 -3.04 40.99
C LEU A 127 -8.01 -2.27 41.76
N GLU A 128 -7.24 -1.41 41.09
CA GLU A 128 -6.23 -0.56 41.72
C GLU A 128 -6.85 0.34 42.79
N GLU A 129 -7.97 0.98 42.50
CA GLU A 129 -8.67 1.84 43.43
C GLU A 129 -9.30 1.07 44.60
N GLU A 130 -9.99 -0.05 44.30
CA GLU A 130 -10.55 -0.93 45.33
C GLU A 130 -9.48 -1.44 46.30
N GLU A 131 -8.33 -1.86 45.77
CA GLU A 131 -7.22 -2.37 46.59
C GLU A 131 -6.56 -1.25 47.41
N ARG A 132 -6.48 -0.01 46.87
CA ARG A 132 -6.02 1.14 47.63
C ARG A 132 -6.95 1.47 48.82
N GLU A 133 -8.26 1.44 48.58
CA GLU A 133 -9.25 1.68 49.62
C GLU A 133 -9.24 0.62 50.72
N LYS A 134 -9.17 -0.67 50.34
CA LYS A 134 -9.15 -1.81 51.25
C LYS A 134 -7.89 -1.87 52.12
N THR A 135 -6.74 -1.55 51.52
CA THR A 135 -5.43 -1.75 52.17
C THR A 135 -4.90 -0.46 52.84
N GLY A 136 -5.39 0.72 52.44
CA GLY A 136 -4.84 2.01 52.82
C GLY A 136 -3.48 2.33 52.17
N ILE A 137 -3.01 1.52 51.21
CA ILE A 137 -1.73 1.69 50.50
C ILE A 137 -1.93 2.75 49.39
N ARG A 138 -1.68 4.03 49.68
CA ARG A 138 -1.95 5.14 48.76
C ARG A 138 -1.17 5.13 47.45
N ASN A 139 0.01 4.51 47.42
CA ASN A 139 0.87 4.47 46.26
C ASN A 139 0.86 3.10 45.53
N LEU A 140 -0.10 2.25 45.85
CA LEU A 140 -0.32 1.00 45.13
C LEU A 140 -0.62 1.30 43.66
N LYS A 141 0.03 0.56 42.75
CA LYS A 141 -0.18 0.67 41.31
C LYS A 141 -0.22 -0.69 40.65
N VAL A 142 -1.18 -0.88 39.77
CA VAL A 142 -1.17 -2.02 38.83
C VAL A 142 -0.22 -1.69 37.68
N LYS A 143 0.73 -2.58 37.43
CA LYS A 143 1.69 -2.48 36.34
C LYS A 143 1.80 -3.80 35.59
N TYR A 144 2.35 -3.74 34.37
CA TYR A 144 2.58 -4.90 33.51
C TYR A 144 4.06 -5.11 33.23
N ASN A 145 4.47 -6.37 33.20
CA ASN A 145 5.80 -6.79 32.77
C ASN A 145 5.68 -8.03 31.89
N LYS A 146 6.39 -8.06 30.77
CA LYS A 146 6.33 -9.18 29.80
C LYS A 146 6.67 -10.56 30.40
N VAL A 147 7.47 -10.61 31.47
CA VAL A 147 7.89 -11.87 32.10
C VAL A 147 6.92 -12.32 33.19
N PHE A 148 6.36 -11.38 33.94
CA PHE A 148 5.55 -11.66 35.13
C PHE A 148 4.06 -11.37 34.98
N GLY A 149 3.65 -10.76 33.86
CA GLY A 149 2.28 -10.32 33.65
C GLY A 149 1.92 -9.06 34.43
N TYR A 150 0.65 -8.94 34.82
CA TYR A 150 0.19 -7.86 35.68
C TYR A 150 0.55 -8.10 37.14
N TYR A 151 0.94 -7.03 37.85
CA TYR A 151 1.30 -7.08 39.27
C TYR A 151 0.92 -5.78 39.97
N LEU A 152 0.73 -5.88 41.29
CA LEU A 152 0.57 -4.78 42.19
C LEU A 152 1.96 -4.37 42.73
N GLU A 153 2.36 -3.14 42.55
CA GLU A 153 3.61 -2.59 43.07
C GLU A 153 3.35 -1.82 44.34
N VAL A 154 3.98 -2.21 45.43
CA VAL A 154 3.90 -1.59 46.77
C VAL A 154 5.30 -1.17 47.17
N THR A 155 5.49 0.10 47.55
CA THR A 155 6.77 0.59 48.04
C THR A 155 7.05 0.06 49.47
N ASN A 156 8.32 -0.08 49.83
CA ASN A 156 8.73 -0.61 51.11
C ASN A 156 8.14 0.13 52.33
N ALA A 157 7.78 1.42 52.17
CA ALA A 157 7.12 2.23 53.22
C ALA A 157 5.75 1.69 53.65
N TYR A 158 5.09 0.90 52.81
CA TYR A 158 3.75 0.36 53.08
C TYR A 158 3.74 -1.17 53.20
N LYS A 159 4.90 -1.80 53.34
CA LYS A 159 5.01 -3.24 53.38
C LYS A 159 4.20 -3.91 54.51
N GLU A 160 4.07 -3.25 55.65
CA GLU A 160 3.32 -3.77 56.81
C GLU A 160 1.79 -3.72 56.61
N LEU A 161 1.30 -2.96 55.60
CA LEU A 161 -0.09 -2.91 55.25
C LEU A 161 -0.51 -3.93 54.16
N VAL A 162 0.44 -4.74 53.69
CA VAL A 162 0.15 -5.73 52.65
C VAL A 162 -0.65 -6.89 53.26
N PRO A 163 -1.86 -7.19 52.72
CA PRO A 163 -2.70 -8.26 53.22
C PRO A 163 -2.12 -9.67 52.96
N ASP A 164 -2.53 -10.66 53.75
CA ASP A 164 -2.11 -12.04 53.61
C ASP A 164 -2.49 -12.70 52.27
N TYR A 165 -3.53 -12.20 51.59
CA TYR A 165 -3.96 -12.72 50.29
C TYR A 165 -3.12 -12.21 49.11
N TYR A 166 -2.15 -11.31 49.37
CA TYR A 166 -1.18 -10.91 48.37
C TYR A 166 -0.07 -11.94 48.26
N THR A 167 0.11 -12.51 47.10
CA THR A 167 1.23 -13.43 46.85
C THR A 167 2.41 -12.65 46.29
N ARG A 168 3.53 -12.61 47.02
CA ARG A 168 4.74 -11.92 46.59
C ARG A 168 5.39 -12.64 45.39
N LYS A 169 5.69 -11.91 44.37
CA LYS A 169 6.38 -12.38 43.13
C LYS A 169 7.82 -11.92 43.04
N GLN A 170 8.12 -10.69 43.44
CA GLN A 170 9.46 -10.14 43.31
C GLN A 170 9.72 -9.07 44.38
N THR A 171 10.91 -9.04 44.91
CA THR A 171 11.43 -7.98 45.79
C THR A 171 12.40 -7.12 44.99
N LEU A 172 12.21 -5.82 45.04
CA LEU A 172 13.07 -4.79 44.44
C LEU A 172 13.72 -3.97 45.57
N ALA A 173 14.70 -3.14 45.24
CA ALA A 173 15.37 -2.27 46.21
C ALA A 173 14.40 -1.35 47.00
N ASN A 174 13.41 -0.79 46.33
CA ASN A 174 12.50 0.23 46.90
C ASN A 174 11.02 -0.19 46.91
N ALA A 175 10.67 -1.37 46.43
CA ALA A 175 9.30 -1.84 46.31
C ALA A 175 9.24 -3.38 46.28
N GLU A 176 8.06 -3.94 46.52
CA GLU A 176 7.76 -5.34 46.30
C GLU A 176 6.59 -5.46 45.29
N ARG A 177 6.59 -6.56 44.54
CA ARG A 177 5.58 -6.87 43.50
C ARG A 177 4.75 -8.05 43.96
N PHE A 178 3.45 -7.89 43.90
CA PHE A 178 2.47 -8.85 44.36
C PHE A 178 1.48 -9.22 43.27
N ILE A 179 0.86 -10.37 43.42
CA ILE A 179 -0.33 -10.78 42.66
C ILE A 179 -1.45 -11.11 43.63
N THR A 180 -2.69 -10.93 43.17
CA THR A 180 -3.90 -11.40 43.84
C THR A 180 -4.66 -12.37 42.95
N PRO A 181 -5.50 -13.27 43.48
CA PRO A 181 -6.35 -14.13 42.68
C PRO A 181 -7.22 -13.34 41.69
N ARG A 182 -7.78 -12.21 42.15
CA ARG A 182 -8.61 -11.34 41.30
C ARG A 182 -7.83 -10.71 40.16
N LEU A 183 -6.60 -10.22 40.42
CA LEU A 183 -5.73 -9.68 39.38
C LEU A 183 -5.36 -10.77 38.34
N LYS A 184 -5.17 -12.01 38.79
CA LYS A 184 -4.86 -13.13 37.89
C LYS A 184 -6.04 -13.50 37.00
N GLU A 185 -7.27 -13.52 37.53
CA GLU A 185 -8.48 -13.73 36.71
C GLU A 185 -8.66 -12.66 35.65
N LEU A 186 -8.44 -11.39 36.00
CA LEU A 186 -8.50 -10.27 35.04
C LEU A 186 -7.41 -10.39 33.99
N GLU A 187 -6.18 -10.74 34.37
CA GLU A 187 -5.08 -10.99 33.44
C GLU A 187 -5.43 -12.05 32.43
N ASP A 188 -5.89 -13.22 32.88
CA ASP A 188 -6.22 -14.34 32.00
C ASP A 188 -7.37 -13.95 31.02
N THR A 189 -8.30 -13.13 31.46
CA THR A 189 -9.38 -12.59 30.62
C THR A 189 -8.87 -11.62 29.56
N ILE A 190 -8.03 -10.65 29.96
CA ILE A 190 -7.50 -9.60 29.08
C ILE A 190 -6.54 -10.19 28.04
N LEU A 191 -5.57 -11.00 28.48
CA LEU A 191 -4.58 -11.60 27.58
C LEU A 191 -5.23 -12.63 26.66
N GLY A 192 -6.18 -13.41 27.15
CA GLY A 192 -6.94 -14.34 26.32
C GLY A 192 -7.77 -13.66 25.25
N ALA A 193 -8.35 -12.48 25.53
CA ALA A 193 -9.07 -11.69 24.54
C ALA A 193 -8.11 -11.07 23.49
N GLU A 194 -6.93 -10.63 23.92
CA GLU A 194 -5.91 -10.06 23.03
C GLU A 194 -5.37 -11.09 22.04
N ASP A 195 -5.00 -12.27 22.52
CA ASP A 195 -4.50 -13.36 21.65
C ASP A 195 -5.57 -13.81 20.64
N LYS A 196 -6.84 -13.91 21.07
CA LYS A 196 -7.96 -14.24 20.20
C LYS A 196 -8.21 -13.14 19.15
N LEU A 197 -8.13 -11.88 19.57
CA LEU A 197 -8.28 -10.73 18.67
C LEU A 197 -7.22 -10.76 17.56
N TYR A 198 -5.96 -10.94 17.91
CA TYR A 198 -4.87 -10.98 16.91
C TYR A 198 -5.00 -12.16 15.95
N ALA A 199 -5.37 -13.32 16.45
CA ALA A 199 -5.60 -14.51 15.62
C ALA A 199 -6.78 -14.31 14.65
N LEU A 200 -7.87 -13.68 15.11
CA LEU A 200 -9.04 -13.39 14.29
C LEU A 200 -8.72 -12.33 13.23
N GLU A 201 -8.11 -11.21 13.61
CA GLU A 201 -7.69 -10.17 12.66
C GLU A 201 -6.77 -10.72 11.57
N TYR A 202 -5.81 -11.57 11.94
CA TYR A 202 -4.94 -12.24 10.97
C TYR A 202 -5.72 -13.15 10.02
N THR A 203 -6.68 -13.90 10.54
CA THR A 203 -7.53 -14.78 9.72
C THR A 203 -8.37 -14.00 8.72
N LEU A 204 -8.97 -12.89 9.15
CA LEU A 204 -9.75 -12.00 8.28
C LEU A 204 -8.87 -11.32 7.23
N TYR A 205 -7.71 -10.84 7.64
CA TYR A 205 -6.72 -10.30 6.71
C TYR A 205 -6.35 -11.32 5.62
N CYS A 206 -6.09 -12.57 5.98
CA CYS A 206 -5.81 -13.64 5.01
C CYS A 206 -6.97 -13.84 4.04
N LYS A 207 -8.22 -13.85 4.51
CA LYS A 207 -9.42 -13.97 3.66
C LYS A 207 -9.52 -12.81 2.65
N VAL A 208 -9.30 -11.58 3.09
CA VAL A 208 -9.29 -10.40 2.22
C VAL A 208 -8.19 -10.51 1.18
N ARG A 209 -6.96 -10.81 1.60
CA ARG A 209 -5.83 -11.02 0.69
C ARG A 209 -6.10 -12.10 -0.35
N ASP A 210 -6.62 -13.26 0.07
CA ASP A 210 -6.87 -14.40 -0.82
C ASP A 210 -8.02 -14.10 -1.80
N ARG A 211 -9.02 -13.30 -1.39
CA ARG A 211 -10.06 -12.78 -2.29
C ARG A 211 -9.46 -11.90 -3.40
N ILE A 212 -8.52 -11.02 -3.06
CA ILE A 212 -7.81 -10.19 -4.05
C ILE A 212 -6.95 -11.08 -4.96
N ALA A 213 -6.24 -12.07 -4.41
CA ALA A 213 -5.42 -13.00 -5.18
C ALA A 213 -6.23 -13.75 -6.24
N SER A 214 -7.51 -14.08 -5.96
CA SER A 214 -8.38 -14.76 -6.92
C SER A 214 -8.72 -13.91 -8.15
N GLU A 215 -8.53 -12.58 -8.09
CA GLU A 215 -8.84 -11.63 -9.15
C GLU A 215 -7.60 -11.16 -9.93
N VAL A 216 -6.47 -11.85 -9.79
CA VAL A 216 -5.18 -11.45 -10.40
C VAL A 216 -5.28 -11.12 -11.89
N LEU A 217 -6.06 -11.86 -12.67
CA LEU A 217 -6.23 -11.63 -14.10
C LEU A 217 -6.97 -10.33 -14.42
N ARG A 218 -7.94 -9.94 -13.60
CA ARG A 218 -8.64 -8.65 -13.74
C ARG A 218 -7.68 -7.49 -13.47
N VAL A 219 -6.88 -7.58 -12.40
CA VAL A 219 -5.90 -6.55 -12.04
C VAL A 219 -4.85 -6.35 -13.12
N GLN A 220 -4.33 -7.42 -13.72
CA GLN A 220 -3.32 -7.35 -14.77
C GLN A 220 -3.82 -6.66 -16.05
N LYS A 221 -5.11 -6.75 -16.36
CA LYS A 221 -5.69 -6.05 -17.53
C LYS A 221 -5.71 -4.54 -17.35
N THR A 222 -5.75 -4.06 -16.13
CA THR A 222 -5.86 -2.62 -15.79
C THR A 222 -4.56 -1.85 -15.93
N ALA A 223 -3.41 -2.52 -16.02
CA ALA A 223 -2.07 -1.89 -15.94
C ALA A 223 -1.56 -1.24 -17.25
N LYS A 224 -2.37 -1.12 -18.30
CA LYS A 224 -1.93 -0.58 -19.60
C LYS A 224 -2.02 0.94 -19.64
N VAL A 225 -0.88 1.62 -19.72
CA VAL A 225 -0.79 3.08 -19.70
C VAL A 225 -0.20 3.62 -21.01
N PHE A 226 -0.95 4.49 -21.71
CA PHE A 226 -0.50 5.11 -22.97
C PHE A 226 -0.16 6.60 -22.85
N THR A 227 -0.51 7.25 -21.75
CA THR A 227 -0.28 8.69 -21.53
C THR A 227 1.20 9.07 -21.49
N SER A 228 2.05 8.20 -20.94
CA SER A 228 3.49 8.45 -20.89
C SER A 228 4.14 8.53 -22.28
N LEU A 229 3.66 7.76 -23.25
CA LEU A 229 4.15 7.82 -24.63
C LEU A 229 3.78 9.14 -25.31
N ALA A 230 2.54 9.63 -25.12
CA ALA A 230 2.10 10.92 -25.63
C ALA A 230 2.91 12.08 -25.04
N LEU A 231 3.14 12.07 -23.75
CA LEU A 231 3.94 13.08 -23.06
C LEU A 231 5.41 13.08 -23.52
N VAL A 232 6.01 11.90 -23.71
CA VAL A 232 7.37 11.78 -24.24
C VAL A 232 7.43 12.32 -25.68
N ALA A 233 6.44 12.02 -26.51
CA ALA A 233 6.38 12.52 -27.89
C ALA A 233 6.29 14.05 -27.94
N GLU A 234 5.47 14.67 -27.09
CA GLU A 234 5.34 16.12 -27.00
C GLU A 234 6.62 16.79 -26.49
N ARG A 235 7.13 16.36 -25.34
CA ARG A 235 8.32 16.95 -24.71
C ARG A 235 9.57 16.89 -25.58
N ASN A 236 9.67 15.88 -26.44
CA ASN A 236 10.82 15.71 -27.32
C ASN A 236 10.49 16.07 -28.77
N ASN A 237 9.36 16.67 -29.03
CA ASN A 237 8.91 17.06 -30.36
C ASN A 237 8.99 15.92 -31.38
N TYR A 238 8.54 14.71 -30.97
CA TYR A 238 8.44 13.54 -31.85
C TYR A 238 7.18 13.61 -32.67
N VAL A 239 7.24 13.05 -33.89
CA VAL A 239 6.12 13.04 -34.82
C VAL A 239 5.61 11.62 -35.05
N ARG A 240 4.31 11.49 -35.40
CA ARG A 240 3.73 10.20 -35.75
C ARG A 240 4.31 9.70 -37.08
N PRO A 241 4.95 8.52 -37.14
CA PRO A 241 5.43 7.95 -38.38
C PRO A 241 4.26 7.42 -39.22
N LYS A 242 4.40 7.51 -40.55
CA LYS A 242 3.50 6.84 -41.49
C LYS A 242 4.09 5.46 -41.82
N ILE A 243 3.49 4.41 -41.28
CA ILE A 243 3.94 3.04 -41.51
C ILE A 243 3.32 2.50 -42.81
N ASN A 244 4.13 1.81 -43.63
CA ASN A 244 3.71 1.19 -44.84
C ASN A 244 4.42 -0.15 -45.08
N GLU A 245 3.85 -0.97 -45.96
CA GLU A 245 4.40 -2.27 -46.33
C GLU A 245 5.18 -2.25 -47.67
N LYS A 246 5.58 -1.05 -48.12
CA LYS A 246 6.16 -0.84 -49.46
C LYS A 246 7.69 -1.02 -49.51
N GLY A 247 8.31 -1.56 -48.49
CA GLY A 247 9.77 -1.69 -48.39
C GLY A 247 10.51 -0.35 -48.48
N LEU A 248 9.90 0.73 -47.99
CA LEU A 248 10.42 2.09 -48.00
C LEU A 248 10.64 2.63 -46.61
N ILE A 249 11.85 3.11 -46.36
CA ILE A 249 12.22 3.92 -45.17
C ILE A 249 12.56 5.32 -45.66
N ASP A 250 11.69 6.30 -45.41
CA ASP A 250 11.88 7.71 -45.72
C ASP A 250 11.80 8.52 -44.45
N ILE A 251 12.95 8.96 -43.94
CA ILE A 251 13.08 9.72 -42.73
C ILE A 251 13.57 11.10 -43.10
N LYS A 252 12.80 12.13 -42.75
CA LYS A 252 13.17 13.54 -42.88
C LYS A 252 13.56 14.11 -41.50
N GLY A 253 14.70 14.73 -41.42
CA GLY A 253 15.20 15.30 -40.17
C GLY A 253 15.33 14.27 -39.04
N GLY A 254 15.85 13.08 -39.36
CA GLY A 254 15.98 11.98 -38.39
C GLY A 254 16.89 12.36 -37.20
N ARG A 255 16.41 12.12 -36.00
CA ARG A 255 17.11 12.41 -34.75
C ARG A 255 17.25 11.15 -33.91
N HIS A 256 18.37 11.04 -33.17
CA HIS A 256 18.56 9.91 -32.27
C HIS A 256 18.15 10.28 -30.84
N PRO A 257 17.09 9.70 -30.26
CA PRO A 257 16.46 10.18 -29.03
C PRO A 257 17.41 10.15 -27.81
N VAL A 258 18.32 9.20 -27.75
CA VAL A 258 19.30 9.09 -26.65
C VAL A 258 20.46 10.07 -26.86
N VAL A 259 21.05 10.10 -28.04
CA VAL A 259 22.20 10.96 -28.35
C VAL A 259 21.82 12.43 -28.26
N GLU A 260 20.65 12.82 -28.73
CA GLU A 260 20.13 14.18 -28.64
C GLU A 260 20.02 14.66 -27.18
N LYS A 261 19.61 13.79 -26.26
CA LYS A 261 19.53 14.11 -24.82
C LYS A 261 20.89 14.14 -24.11
N MET A 262 21.85 13.40 -24.59
CA MET A 262 23.19 13.31 -24.01
C MET A 262 24.13 14.38 -24.57
N THR A 263 23.75 15.04 -25.65
CA THR A 263 24.56 16.09 -26.27
C THR A 263 24.27 17.43 -25.61
N PRO A 264 25.23 18.11 -24.98
CA PRO A 264 25.00 19.42 -24.39
C PRO A 264 24.62 20.43 -25.49
N ASP A 265 23.78 21.40 -25.12
CA ASP A 265 23.38 22.55 -25.94
C ASP A 265 22.54 22.26 -27.21
N ASN A 266 21.79 21.17 -27.24
CA ASN A 266 20.94 20.81 -28.39
C ASN A 266 21.65 20.83 -29.76
N MET A 267 22.91 20.50 -29.80
CA MET A 267 23.74 20.50 -31.02
C MET A 267 23.59 19.22 -31.86
N PHE A 268 22.50 18.46 -31.70
CA PHE A 268 22.26 17.29 -32.53
C PHE A 268 21.83 17.71 -33.96
N ILE A 269 22.61 17.32 -34.94
CA ILE A 269 22.29 17.60 -36.35
C ILE A 269 21.42 16.48 -36.89
N ALA A 270 20.22 16.83 -37.28
CA ALA A 270 19.27 15.89 -37.88
C ALA A 270 19.69 15.50 -39.30
N ASN A 271 19.49 14.24 -39.68
CA ASN A 271 19.86 13.68 -40.99
C ASN A 271 18.68 13.06 -41.71
N ASP A 272 18.61 13.25 -43.02
CA ASP A 272 17.67 12.56 -43.89
C ASP A 272 18.17 11.16 -44.22
N THR A 273 17.26 10.20 -44.25
CA THR A 273 17.59 8.81 -44.65
C THR A 273 16.53 8.27 -45.60
N LEU A 274 16.96 7.81 -46.76
CA LEU A 274 16.07 7.18 -47.72
C LEU A 274 16.64 5.81 -48.10
N LEU A 275 15.89 4.75 -47.82
CA LEU A 275 16.17 3.39 -48.24
C LEU A 275 14.94 2.80 -48.88
N ASP A 276 15.10 2.09 -50.01
CA ASP A 276 14.06 1.37 -50.72
C ASP A 276 14.54 0.02 -51.25
N ASP A 277 13.63 -0.80 -51.71
CA ASP A 277 13.93 -2.13 -52.27
C ASP A 277 14.38 -2.09 -53.75
N LYS A 278 14.56 -0.88 -54.30
CA LYS A 278 14.86 -0.68 -55.73
C LYS A 278 16.23 -0.02 -55.96
N LYS A 279 16.30 1.29 -55.85
CA LYS A 279 17.46 2.12 -56.19
C LYS A 279 18.36 2.43 -55.01
N ASN A 280 17.78 2.56 -53.83
CA ASN A 280 18.46 3.01 -52.61
C ASN A 280 18.55 1.83 -51.59
N ARG A 281 19.05 0.68 -52.01
CA ARG A 281 19.10 -0.52 -51.18
C ARG A 281 20.23 -0.47 -50.13
N VAL A 282 21.27 0.30 -50.40
CA VAL A 282 22.47 0.40 -49.57
C VAL A 282 22.88 1.84 -49.43
N SER A 283 23.17 2.25 -48.24
CA SER A 283 23.77 3.56 -47.94
C SER A 283 25.16 3.36 -47.37
N ILE A 284 26.15 3.97 -47.98
CA ILE A 284 27.55 3.92 -47.51
C ILE A 284 27.78 5.23 -46.72
N ILE A 285 27.95 5.11 -45.42
CA ILE A 285 28.21 6.26 -44.54
C ILE A 285 29.71 6.35 -44.29
N THR A 286 30.32 7.48 -44.70
CA THR A 286 31.73 7.76 -44.50
C THR A 286 31.91 9.01 -43.65
N GLY A 287 32.98 9.06 -42.90
CA GLY A 287 33.31 10.22 -42.06
C GLY A 287 34.37 9.86 -41.00
N PRO A 288 34.91 10.82 -40.29
CA PRO A 288 35.87 10.57 -39.21
C PRO A 288 35.29 9.75 -38.10
N ASN A 289 36.11 8.94 -37.45
CA ASN A 289 35.70 8.23 -36.26
C ASN A 289 35.29 9.23 -35.17
N MET A 290 34.26 8.95 -34.37
CA MET A 290 33.69 9.81 -33.35
C MET A 290 32.82 10.99 -33.85
N ALA A 291 32.49 11.08 -35.10
CA ALA A 291 31.59 12.10 -35.67
C ALA A 291 30.11 11.61 -35.81
N GLY A 292 29.69 10.61 -35.02
CA GLY A 292 28.32 10.12 -34.98
C GLY A 292 27.96 9.20 -36.15
N LYS A 293 28.91 8.37 -36.63
CA LYS A 293 28.61 7.31 -37.60
C LYS A 293 27.65 6.28 -37.10
#